data_daf256a19e814a57aafad76e6855e809
#
_entry.id   daf256a19e814a57aafad76e6855e809
#
_cell.length_a   1.000
_cell.length_b   1.000
_cell.length_c   1.000
_cell.angle_alpha   90.00
_cell.angle_beta   90.00
_cell.angle_gamma   90.00
#
_symmetry.space_group_name_H-M   'P 1'
#
loop_
_entity.id
_entity.type
_entity.pdbx_description
1 polymer ?
#
loop_
_entity_poly.entity_id
_entity_poly.type
_entity_poly.pdbx_seq_one_letter_code
_entity_poly.pdbx_strand_id
1 'polypeptide(L)'
;MNFDAIIKSLTHNLGAKIVSLVFAFFLWLHVTAQQGENQSFRVPLALTGIADSLTITHDVPGSVEVNIRGSRSNLMKLRLFGRLVATVDLSKAVKGRNTVSLSPAMINLPEQIDPREVTIDNPKTLVLNFEEVITKSVPVRIIVVGSCVISG
;
A
#
# COMPACT_ATOMS: atom_id res chain seq x y z
N MET A 1 -24.21 24.01 -51.46
CA MET A 1 -24.47 23.53 -50.11
C MET A 1 -25.25 24.61 -49.38
N ASN A 2 -26.56 24.41 -49.15
CA ASN A 2 -27.45 25.46 -48.65
C ASN A 2 -27.31 25.67 -47.16
N PHE A 3 -26.46 26.62 -46.76
CA PHE A 3 -26.21 26.99 -45.36
C PHE A 3 -27.51 27.39 -44.66
N ASP A 4 -28.44 28.07 -45.36
CA ASP A 4 -29.73 28.51 -44.83
C ASP A 4 -30.65 27.36 -44.46
N ALA A 5 -30.63 26.25 -45.20
CA ALA A 5 -31.40 25.05 -44.91
C ALA A 5 -30.89 24.34 -43.62
N ILE A 6 -29.58 24.37 -43.39
CA ILE A 6 -28.93 23.79 -42.21
C ILE A 6 -29.27 24.62 -40.96
N ILE A 7 -29.21 25.95 -41.06
CA ILE A 7 -29.54 26.86 -39.96
C ILE A 7 -31.01 26.73 -39.60
N LYS A 8 -31.93 26.67 -40.59
CA LYS A 8 -33.38 26.51 -40.38
C LYS A 8 -33.71 25.15 -39.74
N SER A 9 -33.01 24.08 -40.12
CA SER A 9 -33.15 22.79 -39.49
C SER A 9 -32.57 22.76 -38.08
N LEU A 10 -31.53 23.55 -37.83
CA LEU A 10 -30.90 23.66 -36.52
C LEU A 10 -31.78 24.45 -35.53
N THR A 11 -32.50 25.46 -35.97
CA THR A 11 -33.38 26.28 -35.13
C THR A 11 -34.80 25.72 -34.98
N HIS A 12 -35.19 24.76 -35.84
CA HIS A 12 -36.46 24.06 -35.70
C HIS A 12 -36.43 23.09 -34.51
N ASN A 13 -37.38 23.24 -33.58
CA ASN A 13 -37.48 22.46 -32.33
C ASN A 13 -36.29 22.66 -31.35
N LEU A 14 -35.87 23.90 -31.17
CA LEU A 14 -34.80 24.28 -30.23
C LEU A 14 -35.05 23.72 -28.81
N GLY A 15 -36.32 23.73 -28.34
CA GLY A 15 -36.66 23.18 -27.03
C GLY A 15 -36.34 21.70 -26.88
N ALA A 16 -36.70 20.87 -27.89
CA ALA A 16 -36.36 19.43 -27.84
C ALA A 16 -34.85 19.18 -27.87
N LYS A 17 -34.10 19.99 -28.62
CA LYS A 17 -32.64 19.89 -28.71
C LYS A 17 -31.95 20.26 -27.41
N ILE A 18 -32.44 21.35 -26.77
CA ILE A 18 -31.92 21.74 -25.45
C ILE A 18 -32.18 20.64 -24.40
N VAL A 19 -33.40 20.09 -24.38
CA VAL A 19 -33.75 19.01 -23.47
C VAL A 19 -32.85 17.79 -23.71
N SER A 20 -32.65 17.40 -24.98
CA SER A 20 -31.76 16.29 -25.32
C SER A 20 -30.31 16.53 -24.90
N LEU A 21 -29.82 17.76 -25.07
CA LEU A 21 -28.47 18.15 -24.66
C LEU A 21 -28.29 18.06 -23.13
N VAL A 22 -29.28 18.59 -22.41
CA VAL A 22 -29.32 18.54 -20.95
C VAL A 22 -29.33 17.08 -20.46
N PHE A 23 -30.21 16.26 -21.08
CA PHE A 23 -30.25 14.82 -20.75
C PHE A 23 -28.92 14.09 -21.02
N ALA A 24 -28.31 14.36 -22.19
CA ALA A 24 -27.02 13.80 -22.54
C ALA A 24 -25.92 14.23 -21.57
N PHE A 25 -25.95 15.50 -21.15
CA PHE A 25 -25.01 16.01 -20.14
C PHE A 25 -25.19 15.35 -18.79
N PHE A 26 -26.41 15.16 -18.32
CA PHE A 26 -26.68 14.46 -17.06
C PHE A 26 -26.27 12.97 -17.11
N LEU A 27 -26.56 12.31 -18.23
CA LEU A 27 -26.11 10.92 -18.43
C LEU A 27 -24.58 10.81 -18.43
N TRP A 28 -23.91 11.71 -19.14
CA TRP A 28 -22.45 11.77 -19.16
C TRP A 28 -21.88 12.00 -17.77
N LEU A 29 -22.45 12.96 -17.03
CA LEU A 29 -22.04 13.25 -15.65
C LEU A 29 -22.24 12.02 -14.74
N HIS A 30 -23.36 11.34 -14.88
CA HIS A 30 -23.69 10.15 -14.10
C HIS A 30 -22.70 9.00 -14.37
N VAL A 31 -22.41 8.72 -15.63
CA VAL A 31 -21.45 7.68 -16.03
C VAL A 31 -20.04 8.02 -15.57
N THR A 32 -19.62 9.28 -15.74
CA THR A 32 -18.28 9.72 -15.33
C THR A 32 -18.10 9.68 -13.80
N ALA A 33 -19.16 9.97 -13.05
CA ALA A 33 -19.13 9.91 -11.59
C ALA A 33 -18.98 8.47 -11.03
N GLN A 34 -19.33 7.45 -11.81
CA GLN A 34 -19.24 6.04 -11.41
C GLN A 34 -17.89 5.38 -11.76
N GLN A 35 -17.02 6.06 -12.49
CA GLN A 35 -15.70 5.53 -12.80
C GLN A 35 -14.86 5.49 -11.53
N GLY A 36 -14.58 4.26 -11.04
CA GLY A 36 -13.67 4.06 -9.93
C GLY A 36 -12.26 4.54 -10.30
N GLU A 37 -11.68 5.34 -9.44
CA GLU A 37 -10.26 5.75 -9.57
C GLU A 37 -9.35 4.67 -9.01
N ASN A 38 -8.21 4.46 -9.66
CA ASN A 38 -7.10 3.68 -9.12
C ASN A 38 -6.14 4.64 -8.44
N GLN A 39 -5.79 4.36 -7.21
CA GLN A 39 -4.83 5.17 -6.46
C GLN A 39 -3.79 4.29 -5.80
N SER A 40 -2.51 4.65 -5.98
CA SER A 40 -1.40 3.95 -5.34
C SER A 40 -1.15 4.51 -3.94
N PHE A 41 -1.00 3.60 -2.99
CA PHE A 41 -0.68 3.90 -1.60
C PHE A 41 0.60 3.20 -1.21
N ARG A 42 1.43 3.89 -0.43
CA ARG A 42 2.61 3.30 0.19
C ARG A 42 2.26 2.87 1.59
N VAL A 43 2.22 1.56 1.81
CA VAL A 43 1.80 0.92 3.05
C VAL A 43 3.03 0.43 3.80
N PRO A 44 3.26 0.85 5.05
CA PRO A 44 4.35 0.33 5.86
C PRO A 44 4.16 -1.16 6.13
N LEU A 45 5.28 -1.89 6.10
CA LEU A 45 5.33 -3.32 6.35
C LEU A 45 5.70 -3.57 7.82
N ALA A 46 4.84 -4.28 8.53
CA ALA A 46 5.08 -4.77 9.88
C ALA A 46 5.33 -6.28 9.86
N LEU A 47 6.46 -6.71 10.38
CA LEU A 47 6.79 -8.13 10.55
C LEU A 47 6.46 -8.54 11.97
N THR A 48 5.72 -9.65 12.13
CA THR A 48 5.32 -10.19 13.43
C THR A 48 5.65 -11.67 13.52
N GLY A 49 5.77 -12.18 14.76
CA GLY A 49 5.97 -13.61 14.99
C GLY A 49 7.39 -14.11 14.71
N ILE A 50 8.40 -13.24 14.70
CA ILE A 50 9.80 -13.70 14.57
C ILE A 50 10.21 -14.36 15.88
N ALA A 51 10.75 -15.59 15.80
CA ALA A 51 11.29 -16.28 16.97
C ALA A 51 12.54 -15.56 17.48
N ASP A 52 12.71 -15.49 18.81
CA ASP A 52 13.85 -14.81 19.46
C ASP A 52 15.22 -15.38 19.05
N SER A 53 15.24 -16.62 18.56
CA SER A 53 16.44 -17.30 18.05
C SER A 53 16.81 -16.94 16.61
N LEU A 54 15.97 -16.18 15.90
CA LEU A 54 16.16 -15.84 14.49
C LEU A 54 16.36 -14.34 14.31
N THR A 55 17.31 -13.97 13.46
CA THR A 55 17.52 -12.59 13.02
C THR A 55 17.46 -12.49 11.51
N ILE A 56 17.00 -11.35 10.99
CA ILE A 56 16.94 -11.08 9.56
C ILE A 56 18.25 -10.45 9.13
N THR A 57 18.93 -11.09 8.17
CA THR A 57 20.27 -10.66 7.71
C THR A 57 20.21 -9.71 6.50
N HIS A 58 19.09 -9.67 5.78
CA HIS A 58 18.94 -8.83 4.59
C HIS A 58 18.01 -7.65 4.84
N ASP A 59 18.24 -6.61 4.04
CA ASP A 59 17.41 -5.40 4.06
C ASP A 59 15.97 -5.73 3.63
N VAL A 60 15.03 -5.48 4.52
CA VAL A 60 13.59 -5.70 4.27
C VAL A 60 13.00 -4.39 3.77
N PRO A 61 12.25 -4.39 2.69
CA PRO A 61 11.55 -3.18 2.26
C PRO A 61 10.62 -2.69 3.37
N GLY A 62 10.81 -1.45 3.81
CA GLY A 62 10.01 -0.86 4.89
C GLY A 62 8.56 -0.56 4.50
N SER A 63 8.24 -0.66 3.20
CA SER A 63 6.90 -0.36 2.68
C SER A 63 6.60 -1.14 1.40
N VAL A 64 5.32 -1.31 1.14
CA VAL A 64 4.78 -2.00 -0.04
C VAL A 64 3.92 -1.01 -0.82
N GLU A 65 4.03 -1.01 -2.13
CA GLU A 65 3.15 -0.23 -3.00
C GLU A 65 1.90 -1.04 -3.33
N VAL A 66 0.76 -0.45 -3.00
CA VAL A 66 -0.54 -1.08 -3.14
C VAL A 66 -1.42 -0.17 -3.98
N ASN A 67 -2.03 -0.74 -5.00
CA ASN A 67 -2.99 -0.05 -5.85
C ASN A 67 -4.41 -0.40 -5.39
N ILE A 68 -5.18 0.60 -5.03
CA ILE A 68 -6.55 0.45 -4.53
C ILE A 68 -7.50 1.11 -5.51
N ARG A 69 -8.47 0.33 -5.98
CA ARG A 69 -9.57 0.82 -6.80
C ARG A 69 -10.76 1.12 -5.92
N GLY A 70 -11.36 2.28 -6.08
CA GLY A 70 -12.50 2.63 -5.27
C GLY A 70 -13.13 3.96 -5.68
N SER A 71 -14.20 4.34 -4.98
CA SER A 71 -14.81 5.65 -5.20
C SER A 71 -13.87 6.74 -4.68
N ARG A 72 -13.84 7.87 -5.39
CA ARG A 72 -13.00 9.02 -5.05
C ARG A 72 -13.14 9.47 -3.60
N SER A 73 -14.36 9.46 -3.08
CA SER A 73 -14.62 9.84 -1.68
C SER A 73 -14.00 8.87 -0.68
N ASN A 74 -14.04 7.55 -0.95
CA ASN A 74 -13.45 6.53 -0.09
C ASN A 74 -11.92 6.58 -0.12
N LEU A 75 -11.34 6.75 -1.32
CA LEU A 75 -9.90 6.90 -1.48
C LEU A 75 -9.38 8.17 -0.80
N MET A 76 -10.13 9.27 -0.87
CA MET A 76 -9.76 10.50 -0.18
C MET A 76 -9.82 10.37 1.34
N LYS A 77 -10.85 9.71 1.89
CA LYS A 77 -10.93 9.37 3.32
C LYS A 77 -9.77 8.49 3.74
N LEU A 78 -9.44 7.47 2.93
CA LEU A 78 -8.31 6.58 3.17
C LEU A 78 -6.99 7.35 3.22
N ARG A 79 -6.78 8.29 2.33
CA ARG A 79 -5.58 9.12 2.28
C ARG A 79 -5.43 10.05 3.49
N LEU A 80 -6.55 10.61 3.99
CA LEU A 80 -6.53 11.57 5.09
C LEU A 80 -6.53 10.91 6.47
N PHE A 81 -7.23 9.80 6.63
CA PHE A 81 -7.50 9.17 7.93
C PHE A 81 -7.11 7.69 7.99
N GLY A 82 -6.82 7.06 6.84
CA GLY A 82 -6.50 5.64 6.78
C GLY A 82 -5.08 5.37 7.28
N ARG A 83 -4.96 4.49 8.28
CA ARG A 83 -3.68 3.92 8.71
C ARG A 83 -3.60 2.50 8.15
N LEU A 84 -3.14 2.39 6.91
CA LEU A 84 -2.88 1.10 6.31
C LEU A 84 -1.56 0.55 6.85
N VAL A 85 -1.57 -0.71 7.26
CA VAL A 85 -0.38 -1.45 7.66
C VAL A 85 -0.49 -2.85 7.06
N ALA A 86 0.57 -3.29 6.41
CA ALA A 86 0.69 -4.66 5.94
C ALA A 86 1.39 -5.49 7.01
N THR A 87 0.70 -6.47 7.59
CA THR A 87 1.23 -7.33 8.64
C THR A 87 1.56 -8.70 8.07
N VAL A 88 2.82 -9.09 8.19
CA VAL A 88 3.30 -10.40 7.75
C VAL A 88 3.67 -11.23 8.97
N ASP A 89 2.99 -12.36 9.13
CA ASP A 89 3.25 -13.31 10.20
C ASP A 89 4.40 -14.27 9.79
N LEU A 90 5.48 -14.24 10.55
CA LEU A 90 6.69 -15.02 10.35
C LEU A 90 6.86 -16.13 11.39
N SER A 91 5.82 -16.50 12.14
CA SER A 91 5.86 -17.56 13.16
C SER A 91 6.25 -18.93 12.60
N LYS A 92 6.09 -19.14 11.29
CA LYS A 92 6.49 -20.37 10.59
C LYS A 92 7.83 -20.23 9.84
N ALA A 93 8.54 -19.11 10.03
CA ALA A 93 9.83 -18.92 9.38
C ALA A 93 10.86 -19.91 9.93
N VAL A 94 11.69 -20.45 9.03
CA VAL A 94 12.78 -21.38 9.36
C VAL A 94 14.11 -20.73 8.99
N LYS A 95 15.20 -21.22 9.60
CA LYS A 95 16.56 -20.81 9.26
C LYS A 95 16.81 -20.94 7.75
N GLY A 96 17.42 -19.92 7.17
CA GLY A 96 17.72 -19.83 5.75
C GLY A 96 16.75 -18.96 4.97
N ARG A 97 16.64 -19.22 3.69
CA ARG A 97 15.84 -18.41 2.76
C ARG A 97 14.35 -18.74 2.86
N ASN A 98 13.55 -17.78 3.27
CA ASN A 98 12.10 -17.87 3.29
C ASN A 98 11.51 -16.93 2.22
N THR A 99 10.49 -17.41 1.55
CA THR A 99 9.78 -16.64 0.52
C THR A 99 8.33 -16.49 0.93
N VAL A 100 7.88 -15.27 1.13
CA VAL A 100 6.51 -14.96 1.53
C VAL A 100 5.84 -14.17 0.42
N SER A 101 4.75 -14.70 -0.13
CA SER A 101 3.91 -13.98 -1.09
C SER A 101 2.97 -13.04 -0.34
N LEU A 102 3.00 -11.76 -0.70
CA LEU A 102 2.11 -10.77 -0.13
C LEU A 102 0.71 -10.89 -0.73
N SER A 103 -0.29 -10.82 0.12
CA SER A 103 -1.71 -10.87 -0.25
C SER A 103 -2.44 -9.65 0.31
N PRO A 104 -3.47 -9.13 -0.38
CA PRO A 104 -4.32 -8.05 0.14
C PRO A 104 -4.92 -8.34 1.51
N ALA A 105 -5.14 -9.63 1.84
CA ALA A 105 -5.65 -10.05 3.14
C ALA A 105 -4.70 -9.75 4.33
N MET A 106 -3.41 -9.49 4.05
CA MET A 106 -2.41 -9.12 5.06
C MET A 106 -2.41 -7.62 5.39
N ILE A 107 -3.21 -6.84 4.65
CA ILE A 107 -3.31 -5.39 4.84
C ILE A 107 -4.53 -5.11 5.68
N ASN A 108 -4.37 -4.30 6.73
CA ASN A 108 -5.49 -3.84 7.54
C ASN A 108 -6.33 -2.82 6.73
N LEU A 109 -7.33 -3.34 6.01
CA LEU A 109 -8.23 -2.54 5.18
C LEU A 109 -9.45 -2.11 5.99
N PRO A 110 -9.92 -0.86 5.84
CA PRO A 110 -11.20 -0.46 6.40
C PRO A 110 -12.36 -1.16 5.66
N GLU A 111 -13.46 -1.38 6.36
CA GLU A 111 -14.65 -2.11 5.86
C GLU A 111 -15.26 -1.56 4.55
N GLN A 112 -14.97 -0.29 4.22
CA GLN A 112 -15.49 0.36 3.02
C GLN A 112 -14.73 -0.02 1.73
N ILE A 113 -13.64 -0.79 1.85
CA ILE A 113 -12.79 -1.19 0.73
C ILE A 113 -12.83 -2.71 0.59
N ASP A 114 -13.27 -3.17 -0.57
CA ASP A 114 -13.25 -4.60 -0.88
C ASP A 114 -11.79 -5.06 -1.12
N PRO A 115 -11.32 -6.10 -0.44
CA PRO A 115 -10.00 -6.68 -0.69
C PRO A 115 -9.74 -7.09 -2.14
N ARG A 116 -10.82 -7.34 -2.92
CA ARG A 116 -10.73 -7.68 -4.35
C ARG A 116 -10.33 -6.49 -5.22
N GLU A 117 -10.55 -5.28 -4.73
CA GLU A 117 -10.18 -4.03 -5.40
C GLU A 117 -8.76 -3.57 -5.06
N VAL A 118 -8.05 -4.36 -4.23
CA VAL A 118 -6.69 -4.08 -3.77
C VAL A 118 -5.71 -4.98 -4.53
N THR A 119 -4.72 -4.36 -5.16
CA THR A 119 -3.65 -5.07 -5.86
C THR A 119 -2.30 -4.64 -5.29
N ILE A 120 -1.45 -5.60 -4.97
CA ILE A 120 -0.08 -5.34 -4.55
C ILE A 120 0.80 -5.25 -5.78
N ASP A 121 1.44 -4.09 -5.98
CA ASP A 121 2.26 -3.85 -7.16
C ASP A 121 3.73 -4.22 -6.92
N ASN A 122 4.32 -3.71 -5.84
CA ASN A 122 5.73 -3.95 -5.56
C ASN A 122 6.07 -3.83 -4.06
N PRO A 123 6.80 -4.79 -3.47
CA PRO A 123 7.08 -6.12 -3.99
C PRO A 123 5.88 -7.07 -3.84
N LYS A 124 5.70 -7.99 -4.77
CA LYS A 124 4.66 -9.06 -4.68
C LYS A 124 5.10 -10.19 -3.77
N THR A 125 6.40 -10.35 -3.62
CA THR A 125 7.00 -11.44 -2.87
C THR A 125 8.17 -10.89 -2.04
N LEU A 126 8.18 -11.23 -0.77
CA LEU A 126 9.29 -10.94 0.13
C LEU A 126 10.21 -12.15 0.20
N VAL A 127 11.49 -11.92 -0.02
CA VAL A 127 12.54 -12.90 0.18
C VAL A 127 13.31 -12.49 1.42
N LEU A 128 13.17 -13.27 2.48
CA LEU A 128 13.77 -13.02 3.78
C LEU A 128 14.80 -14.10 4.07
N ASN A 129 15.98 -13.72 4.54
CA ASN A 129 17.00 -14.66 4.97
C ASN A 129 17.15 -14.57 6.48
N PHE A 130 16.91 -15.70 7.16
CA PHE A 130 17.00 -15.81 8.61
C PHE A 130 18.26 -16.54 9.03
N GLU A 131 18.97 -15.96 9.98
CA GLU A 131 20.10 -16.58 10.64
C GLU A 131 19.79 -16.82 12.11
N GLU A 132 20.41 -17.85 12.65
CA GLU A 132 20.27 -18.22 14.07
C GLU A 132 21.19 -17.35 14.92
N VAL A 133 20.61 -16.69 15.91
CA VAL A 133 21.38 -15.93 16.90
C VAL A 133 21.99 -16.86 17.91
N ILE A 134 23.34 -16.98 17.91
CA ILE A 134 24.06 -17.70 18.90
C ILE A 134 24.58 -16.71 19.95
N THR A 135 24.05 -16.78 21.16
CA THR A 135 24.55 -16.00 22.29
C THR A 135 25.68 -16.73 22.94
N LYS A 136 26.91 -16.21 22.84
CA LYS A 136 28.09 -16.75 23.51
C LYS A 136 28.48 -15.84 24.67
N SER A 137 28.46 -16.37 25.87
CA SER A 137 28.96 -15.67 27.05
C SER A 137 30.50 -15.72 27.04
N VAL A 138 31.16 -14.59 26.92
CA VAL A 138 32.60 -14.45 26.96
C VAL A 138 32.98 -13.82 28.31
N PRO A 139 33.72 -14.52 29.18
CA PRO A 139 34.19 -13.92 30.41
C PRO A 139 35.28 -12.89 30.10
N VAL A 140 35.03 -11.65 30.39
CA VAL A 140 36.01 -10.55 30.28
C VAL A 140 36.81 -10.51 31.60
N ARG A 141 38.07 -10.84 31.56
CA ARG A 141 39.00 -10.60 32.66
C ARG A 141 39.62 -9.22 32.50
N ILE A 142 39.27 -8.31 33.39
CA ILE A 142 39.89 -6.99 33.46
C ILE A 142 41.18 -7.17 34.26
N ILE A 143 42.34 -7.08 33.60
CA ILE A 143 43.64 -7.02 34.28
C ILE A 143 43.95 -5.54 34.47
N VAL A 144 43.79 -5.07 35.68
CA VAL A 144 44.21 -3.69 36.04
C VAL A 144 45.70 -3.78 36.38
N VAL A 145 46.56 -3.38 35.45
CA VAL A 145 47.98 -3.15 35.69
C VAL A 145 48.16 -1.70 36.10
N GLY A 146 48.06 -1.44 37.38
CA GLY A 146 48.34 -0.13 37.96
C GLY A 146 49.44 -0.28 39.03
N SER A 147 50.65 0.19 38.76
CA SER A 147 51.66 0.43 39.80
C SER A 147 51.35 1.79 40.43
N CYS A 148 50.80 1.78 41.64
CA CYS A 148 50.69 2.99 42.45
C CYS A 148 52.09 3.24 43.04
N VAL A 149 52.82 4.17 42.43
CA VAL A 149 54.04 4.71 43.05
C VAL A 149 53.60 5.77 44.04
N ILE A 150 53.54 5.41 45.32
CA ILE A 150 53.41 6.36 46.39
C ILE A 150 54.83 6.87 46.66
N SER A 151 55.13 8.08 46.16
CA SER A 151 56.33 8.82 46.58
C SER A 151 56.05 9.52 47.90
N GLY A 152 56.73 9.10 48.93
CA GLY A 152 56.74 9.78 50.23
C GLY A 152 57.61 11.03 50.21
#